data_c95bb79948e3b60165e42e229479a52f
#
_entry.id   c95bb79948e3b60165e42e229479a52f
#
_cell.length_a   1.000
_cell.length_b   1.000
_cell.length_c   1.000
_cell.angle_alpha   90.00
_cell.angle_beta   90.00
_cell.angle_gamma   90.00
#
_symmetry.space_group_name_H-M   'P 1'
#
loop_
_entity.id
_entity.type
_entity.pdbx_description
1 polymer ?
#
loop_
_entity_poly.entity_id
_entity_poly.type
_entity_poly.pdbx_seq_one_letter_code
_entity_poly.pdbx_strand_id
1 'polypeptide(L)'
;MKIALVTDAWKPQTNGVVNTLSNLTETLRSKGNEVDVIEPQQFNTIKLPKYNEIQIAVNPWRAIKMLNSVRPEYIHICTEGPIGLAVRVWCSFKRIPFTTSYHTKFPEYFKIYLRIPVWLGYLYVSWFHNHACRTMVSTKNLQRELHSKINKTEFWRRGVNTNLFNPNKKKKLPYKGPIWLNVGRISPEKNLEAFLKLELPG
;
A
#
# COMPACT_ATOMS: atom_id res chain seq x y z
N MET A 1 15.63 -0.04 -17.11
CA MET A 1 15.96 0.29 -15.70
C MET A 1 15.66 -0.93 -14.85
N LYS A 2 16.47 -1.16 -13.82
CA LYS A 2 16.24 -2.23 -12.85
C LYS A 2 15.66 -1.66 -11.56
N ILE A 3 14.45 -2.06 -11.19
CA ILE A 3 13.67 -1.46 -10.11
C ILE A 3 13.34 -2.54 -9.09
N ALA A 4 13.61 -2.26 -7.81
CA ALA A 4 13.11 -3.09 -6.70
C ALA A 4 11.86 -2.45 -6.07
N LEU A 5 10.75 -3.17 -6.04
CA LEU A 5 9.56 -2.85 -5.28
C LEU A 5 9.57 -3.66 -3.98
N VAL A 6 9.59 -2.98 -2.84
CA VAL A 6 9.65 -3.60 -1.53
C VAL A 6 8.31 -3.43 -0.82
N THR A 7 7.66 -4.53 -0.46
CA THR A 7 6.30 -4.47 0.10
C THR A 7 6.05 -5.55 1.15
N ASP A 8 5.23 -5.20 2.16
CA ASP A 8 4.66 -6.15 3.13
C ASP A 8 3.25 -6.63 2.74
N ALA A 9 2.73 -6.13 1.61
CA ALA A 9 1.42 -6.49 1.10
C ALA A 9 1.51 -7.02 -0.33
N TRP A 10 1.26 -8.32 -0.52
CA TRP A 10 1.29 -8.99 -1.81
C TRP A 10 0.28 -10.13 -1.87
N LYS A 11 0.14 -10.76 -3.03
CA LYS A 11 -0.69 -11.97 -3.17
C LYS A 11 -0.29 -13.02 -2.11
N PRO A 12 -1.22 -13.79 -1.54
CA PRO A 12 -2.63 -13.92 -1.90
C PRO A 12 -3.58 -12.87 -1.30
N GLN A 13 -3.09 -11.85 -0.61
CA GLN A 13 -3.94 -10.80 -0.06
C GLN A 13 -4.73 -10.11 -1.18
N THR A 14 -6.02 -9.87 -0.92
CA THR A 14 -6.90 -9.13 -1.84
C THR A 14 -7.25 -7.77 -1.23
N ASN A 15 -6.53 -6.74 -1.63
CA ASN A 15 -6.76 -5.36 -1.17
C ASN A 15 -6.27 -4.34 -2.20
N GLY A 16 -6.60 -3.06 -1.97
CA GLY A 16 -6.27 -1.97 -2.89
C GLY A 16 -4.77 -1.73 -3.07
N VAL A 17 -3.94 -2.06 -2.07
CA VAL A 17 -2.48 -1.92 -2.16
C VAL A 17 -1.92 -2.96 -3.11
N VAL A 18 -2.29 -4.23 -2.91
CA VAL A 18 -1.85 -5.35 -3.77
C VAL A 18 -2.27 -5.12 -5.22
N ASN A 19 -3.52 -4.72 -5.46
CA ASN A 19 -4.00 -4.43 -6.82
C ASN A 19 -3.19 -3.28 -7.47
N THR A 20 -2.92 -2.22 -6.70
CA THR A 20 -2.13 -1.09 -7.19
C THR A 20 -0.70 -1.51 -7.55
N LEU A 21 -0.05 -2.27 -6.68
CA LEU A 21 1.33 -2.70 -6.88
C LEU A 21 1.46 -3.76 -7.99
N SER A 22 0.50 -4.67 -8.12
CA SER A 22 0.45 -5.63 -9.24
C SER A 22 0.34 -4.91 -10.58
N ASN A 23 -0.62 -3.98 -10.71
CA ASN A 23 -0.79 -3.20 -11.93
C ASN A 23 0.45 -2.33 -12.24
N LEU A 24 1.08 -1.75 -11.21
CA LEU A 24 2.33 -0.99 -11.36
C LEU A 24 3.44 -1.88 -11.89
N THR A 25 3.63 -3.05 -11.30
CA THR A 25 4.65 -4.03 -11.72
C THR A 25 4.45 -4.43 -13.17
N GLU A 26 3.24 -4.81 -13.56
CA GLU A 26 2.90 -5.18 -14.93
C GLU A 26 3.15 -4.02 -15.91
N THR A 27 2.74 -2.81 -15.56
CA THR A 27 2.93 -1.62 -16.39
C THR A 27 4.41 -1.27 -16.56
N LEU A 28 5.20 -1.36 -15.49
CA LEU A 28 6.64 -1.09 -15.59
C LEU A 28 7.34 -2.14 -16.46
N ARG A 29 6.99 -3.42 -16.30
CA ARG A 29 7.54 -4.51 -17.13
C ARG A 29 7.15 -4.36 -18.59
N SER A 30 5.90 -4.01 -18.89
CA SER A 30 5.43 -3.77 -20.27
C SER A 30 6.15 -2.59 -20.95
N LYS A 31 6.72 -1.68 -20.17
CA LYS A 31 7.55 -0.57 -20.64
C LYS A 31 9.05 -0.91 -20.73
N GLY A 32 9.42 -2.20 -20.65
CA GLY A 32 10.79 -2.66 -20.78
C GLY A 32 11.68 -2.50 -19.55
N ASN A 33 11.07 -2.31 -18.36
CA ASN A 33 11.85 -2.29 -17.12
C ASN A 33 11.95 -3.71 -16.53
N GLU A 34 13.08 -4.00 -15.91
CA GLU A 34 13.26 -5.17 -15.04
C GLU A 34 12.73 -4.79 -13.65
N VAL A 35 11.74 -5.52 -13.15
CA VAL A 35 11.09 -5.21 -11.86
C VAL A 35 11.14 -6.44 -10.96
N ASP A 36 11.90 -6.32 -9.88
CA ASP A 36 11.98 -7.30 -8.80
C ASP A 36 11.05 -6.88 -7.67
N VAL A 37 10.17 -7.79 -7.26
CA VAL A 37 9.27 -7.56 -6.13
C VAL A 37 9.79 -8.34 -4.93
N ILE A 38 10.13 -7.64 -3.85
CA ILE A 38 10.49 -8.21 -2.56
C ILE A 38 9.23 -8.19 -1.69
N GLU A 39 8.67 -9.37 -1.40
CA GLU A 39 7.33 -9.53 -0.86
C GLU A 39 7.25 -10.67 0.19
N PRO A 40 6.20 -10.75 1.02
CA PRO A 40 6.16 -11.60 2.21
C PRO A 40 6.42 -13.10 1.98
N GLN A 41 6.00 -13.68 0.84
CA GLN A 41 6.19 -15.12 0.60
C GLN A 41 7.66 -15.56 0.48
N GLN A 42 8.57 -14.61 0.30
CA GLN A 42 10.02 -14.84 0.23
C GLN A 42 10.68 -14.91 1.62
N PHE A 43 9.88 -14.77 2.68
CA PHE A 43 10.33 -14.70 4.07
C PHE A 43 9.66 -15.75 4.94
N ASN A 44 10.23 -16.01 6.12
CA ASN A 44 9.50 -16.68 7.18
C ASN A 44 8.44 -15.71 7.72
N THR A 45 7.19 -16.15 7.76
CA THR A 45 6.09 -15.28 8.13
C THR A 45 5.23 -15.88 9.24
N ILE A 46 4.62 -14.99 10.03
CA ILE A 46 3.51 -15.30 10.92
C ILE A 46 2.24 -14.64 10.42
N LYS A 47 1.10 -15.30 10.62
CA LYS A 47 -0.20 -14.73 10.27
C LYS A 47 -0.67 -13.76 11.34
N LEU A 48 -1.22 -12.62 10.92
CA LEU A 48 -1.80 -11.68 11.88
C LEU A 48 -3.10 -12.26 12.45
N PRO A 49 -3.27 -12.31 13.78
CA PRO A 49 -4.54 -12.71 14.39
C PRO A 49 -5.71 -11.89 13.84
N LYS A 50 -6.85 -12.53 13.54
CA LYS A 50 -8.05 -11.95 12.89
C LYS A 50 -7.92 -11.58 11.40
N TYR A 51 -6.70 -11.54 10.84
CA TYR A 51 -6.44 -11.23 9.42
C TYR A 51 -5.44 -12.24 8.85
N ASN A 52 -5.88 -13.50 8.73
CA ASN A 52 -5.02 -14.63 8.32
C ASN A 52 -4.39 -14.46 6.93
N GLU A 53 -4.94 -13.57 6.12
CA GLU A 53 -4.38 -13.18 4.82
C GLU A 53 -3.16 -12.25 4.94
N ILE A 54 -2.98 -11.58 6.10
CA ILE A 54 -1.84 -10.70 6.34
C ILE A 54 -0.69 -11.51 6.94
N GLN A 55 0.40 -11.57 6.21
CA GLN A 55 1.62 -12.27 6.60
C GLN A 55 2.67 -11.25 7.04
N ILE A 56 3.19 -11.42 8.24
CA ILE A 56 4.22 -10.54 8.82
C ILE A 56 5.56 -11.26 8.75
N ALA A 57 6.52 -10.70 8.04
CA ALA A 57 7.87 -11.25 7.96
C ALA A 57 8.59 -11.16 9.31
N VAL A 58 9.14 -12.30 9.79
CA VAL A 58 9.90 -12.36 11.05
C VAL A 58 11.41 -12.29 10.85
N ASN A 59 11.87 -12.38 9.60
CA ASN A 59 13.27 -12.24 9.22
C ASN A 59 13.47 -11.19 8.12
N PRO A 60 12.97 -9.94 8.30
CA PRO A 60 12.91 -8.93 7.24
C PRO A 60 14.29 -8.47 6.73
N TRP A 61 15.36 -8.68 7.53
CA TRP A 61 16.75 -8.39 7.11
C TRP A 61 17.20 -9.18 5.87
N ARG A 62 16.52 -10.31 5.52
CA ARG A 62 16.80 -11.03 4.26
C ARG A 62 16.59 -10.15 3.03
N ALA A 63 15.70 -9.14 3.11
CA ALA A 63 15.50 -8.18 2.01
C ALA A 63 16.80 -7.49 1.60
N ILE A 64 17.69 -7.22 2.55
CA ILE A 64 18.99 -6.59 2.27
C ILE A 64 19.87 -7.50 1.42
N LYS A 65 19.90 -8.83 1.73
CA LYS A 65 20.65 -9.80 0.92
C LYS A 65 20.09 -9.89 -0.49
N MET A 66 18.76 -9.87 -0.63
CA MET A 66 18.08 -9.88 -1.93
C MET A 66 18.42 -8.64 -2.74
N LEU A 67 18.35 -7.44 -2.15
CA LEU A 67 18.72 -6.19 -2.81
C LEU A 67 20.18 -6.18 -3.26
N ASN A 68 21.09 -6.70 -2.43
CA ASN A 68 22.51 -6.83 -2.80
C ASN A 68 22.75 -7.81 -3.98
N SER A 69 21.93 -8.85 -4.09
CA SER A 69 21.97 -9.79 -5.21
C SER A 69 21.38 -9.18 -6.49
N VAL A 70 20.20 -8.55 -6.37
CA VAL A 70 19.47 -7.92 -7.48
C VAL A 70 20.23 -6.71 -8.01
N ARG A 71 20.85 -5.91 -7.14
CA ARG A 71 21.53 -4.63 -7.46
C ARG A 71 20.65 -3.68 -8.28
N PRO A 72 19.49 -3.28 -7.75
CA PRO A 72 18.57 -2.40 -8.47
C PRO A 72 19.15 -1.00 -8.62
N GLU A 73 18.80 -0.31 -9.72
CA GLU A 73 19.09 1.11 -9.93
C GLU A 73 18.18 1.99 -9.06
N TYR A 74 16.94 1.53 -8.83
CA TYR A 74 15.92 2.26 -8.07
C TYR A 74 15.26 1.35 -7.03
N ILE A 75 15.10 1.89 -5.83
CA ILE A 75 14.39 1.21 -4.73
C ILE A 75 13.14 2.00 -4.39
N HIS A 76 11.97 1.34 -4.44
CA HIS A 76 10.70 1.89 -4.01
C HIS A 76 10.13 1.06 -2.88
N ILE A 77 10.00 1.65 -1.70
CA ILE A 77 9.42 1.02 -0.52
C ILE A 77 7.93 1.34 -0.48
N CYS A 78 7.11 0.33 -0.73
CA CYS A 78 5.67 0.48 -0.96
C CYS A 78 4.84 0.49 0.33
N THR A 79 5.38 -0.08 1.42
CA THR A 79 4.65 -0.24 2.69
C THR A 79 5.58 -0.05 3.89
N GLU A 80 4.98 0.29 5.03
CA GLU A 80 5.67 0.65 6.27
C GLU A 80 5.79 -0.53 7.26
N GLY A 81 5.57 -1.76 6.78
CA GLY A 81 5.72 -2.97 7.59
C GLY A 81 7.17 -3.42 7.78
N PRO A 82 7.39 -4.61 8.37
CA PRO A 82 8.74 -5.07 8.76
C PRO A 82 9.75 -5.12 7.60
N ILE A 83 9.32 -5.58 6.40
CA ILE A 83 10.20 -5.66 5.23
C ILE A 83 10.58 -4.25 4.78
N GLY A 84 9.58 -3.37 4.62
CA GLY A 84 9.80 -1.97 4.27
C GLY A 84 10.68 -1.25 5.29
N LEU A 85 10.45 -1.50 6.58
CA LEU A 85 11.23 -0.92 7.67
C LEU A 85 12.70 -1.34 7.62
N ALA A 86 12.99 -2.62 7.44
CA ALA A 86 14.37 -3.12 7.35
C ALA A 86 15.12 -2.48 6.18
N VAL A 87 14.49 -2.40 5.01
CA VAL A 87 15.09 -1.76 3.83
C VAL A 87 15.26 -0.25 4.03
N ARG A 88 14.25 0.43 4.60
CA ARG A 88 14.33 1.87 4.90
C ARG A 88 15.51 2.20 5.81
N VAL A 89 15.69 1.43 6.89
CA VAL A 89 16.80 1.63 7.84
C VAL A 89 18.14 1.40 7.14
N TRP A 90 18.26 0.31 6.39
CA TRP A 90 19.47 -0.01 5.63
C TRP A 90 19.82 1.05 4.58
N CYS A 91 18.83 1.49 3.77
CA CYS A 91 19.04 2.55 2.79
C CYS A 91 19.49 3.85 3.45
N SER A 92 18.87 4.23 4.58
CA SER A 92 19.26 5.44 5.32
C SER A 92 20.68 5.35 5.87
N PHE A 93 21.06 4.19 6.45
CA PHE A 93 22.41 3.96 6.97
C PHE A 93 23.48 3.99 5.86
N LYS A 94 23.18 3.37 4.72
CA LYS A 94 24.08 3.31 3.56
C LYS A 94 24.00 4.55 2.67
N ARG A 95 23.12 5.50 2.97
CA ARG A 95 22.85 6.70 2.15
C ARG A 95 22.42 6.36 0.71
N ILE A 96 21.73 5.24 0.55
CA ILE A 96 21.17 4.83 -0.74
C ILE A 96 19.84 5.59 -0.95
N PRO A 97 19.67 6.30 -2.07
CA PRO A 97 18.42 7.00 -2.37
C PRO A 97 17.28 6.00 -2.58
N PHE A 98 16.11 6.30 -2.03
CA PHE A 98 14.90 5.51 -2.20
C PHE A 98 13.65 6.39 -2.22
N THR A 99 12.57 5.86 -2.76
CA THR A 99 11.24 6.48 -2.72
C THR A 99 10.29 5.62 -1.90
N THR A 100 9.20 6.22 -1.44
CA THR A 100 8.17 5.51 -0.66
C THR A 100 6.77 5.79 -1.19
N SER A 101 5.80 4.99 -0.77
CA SER A 101 4.37 5.25 -0.97
C SER A 101 3.62 5.23 0.35
N TYR A 102 2.70 6.16 0.53
CA TYR A 102 1.75 6.16 1.63
C TYR A 102 0.39 5.66 1.13
N HIS A 103 0.07 4.41 1.41
CA HIS A 103 -1.15 3.76 0.94
C HIS A 103 -2.25 3.66 1.97
N THR A 104 -1.88 3.58 3.24
CA THR A 104 -2.77 3.27 4.35
C THR A 104 -2.61 4.29 5.46
N LYS A 105 -3.71 4.77 6.02
CA LYS A 105 -3.70 5.63 7.19
C LYS A 105 -3.35 4.81 8.46
N PHE A 106 -2.11 4.35 8.55
CA PHE A 106 -1.63 3.54 9.68
C PHE A 106 -1.91 4.16 11.05
N PRO A 107 -1.76 5.49 11.27
CA PRO A 107 -2.05 6.10 12.57
C PRO A 107 -3.48 5.84 13.03
N GLU A 108 -4.45 5.94 12.12
CA GLU A 108 -5.87 5.69 12.39
C GLU A 108 -6.12 4.20 12.65
N TYR A 109 -5.47 3.30 11.90
CA TYR A 109 -5.55 1.86 12.14
C TYR A 109 -4.95 1.48 13.49
N PHE A 110 -3.80 2.03 13.86
CA PHE A 110 -3.19 1.80 15.18
C PHE A 110 -4.11 2.25 16.31
N LYS A 111 -4.82 3.36 16.15
CA LYS A 111 -5.82 3.79 17.12
C LYS A 111 -6.97 2.79 17.25
N ILE A 112 -7.53 2.32 16.14
CA ILE A 112 -8.69 1.42 16.12
C ILE A 112 -8.33 0.03 16.68
N TYR A 113 -7.19 -0.53 16.28
CA TYR A 113 -6.85 -1.91 16.58
C TYR A 113 -5.96 -2.10 17.81
N LEU A 114 -5.05 -1.16 18.05
CA LEU A 114 -4.05 -1.26 19.12
C LEU A 114 -4.26 -0.21 20.23
N ARG A 115 -5.24 0.68 20.08
CA ARG A 115 -5.49 1.82 20.99
C ARG A 115 -4.28 2.75 21.16
N ILE A 116 -3.37 2.74 20.19
CA ILE A 116 -2.20 3.65 20.16
C ILE A 116 -2.70 5.05 19.78
N PRO A 117 -2.28 6.10 20.49
CA PRO A 117 -2.61 7.48 20.12
C PRO A 117 -2.18 7.83 18.70
N VAL A 118 -3.04 8.50 17.94
CA VAL A 118 -2.80 8.84 16.53
C VAL A 118 -1.49 9.62 16.31
N TRP A 119 -1.14 10.50 17.24
CA TRP A 119 0.09 11.29 17.14
C TRP A 119 1.37 10.44 17.15
N LEU A 120 1.41 9.34 17.91
CA LEU A 120 2.52 8.37 17.89
C LEU A 120 2.62 7.69 16.52
N GLY A 121 1.48 7.32 15.94
CA GLY A 121 1.44 6.79 14.58
C GLY A 121 2.01 7.78 13.55
N TYR A 122 1.67 9.06 13.68
CA TYR A 122 2.22 10.10 12.79
C TYR A 122 3.71 10.37 13.03
N LEU A 123 4.22 10.23 14.25
CA LEU A 123 5.67 10.28 14.49
C LEU A 123 6.41 9.17 13.72
N TYR A 124 5.89 7.93 13.77
CA TYR A 124 6.45 6.82 13.02
C TYR A 124 6.40 7.09 11.50
N VAL A 125 5.24 7.49 10.98
CA VAL A 125 5.03 7.79 9.56
C VAL A 125 5.97 8.91 9.09
N SER A 126 6.07 9.99 9.85
CA SER A 126 6.99 11.11 9.54
C SER A 126 8.44 10.65 9.53
N TRP A 127 8.86 9.92 10.54
CA TRP A 127 10.21 9.37 10.62
C TRP A 127 10.51 8.41 9.47
N PHE A 128 9.54 7.56 9.10
CA PHE A 128 9.71 6.59 8.02
C PHE A 128 9.90 7.28 6.67
N HIS A 129 9.01 8.21 6.31
CA HIS A 129 8.95 8.80 4.98
C HIS A 129 9.90 9.97 4.76
N ASN A 130 10.26 10.74 5.80
CA ASN A 130 11.08 11.95 5.63
C ASN A 130 12.53 11.68 5.21
N HIS A 131 12.99 10.43 5.25
CA HIS A 131 14.30 10.02 4.69
C HIS A 131 14.22 9.66 3.19
N ALA A 132 13.03 9.49 2.65
CA ALA A 132 12.85 9.20 1.24
C ALA A 132 13.11 10.44 0.36
N CYS A 133 13.55 10.22 -0.87
CA CYS A 133 13.68 11.29 -1.87
C CYS A 133 12.32 11.88 -2.22
N ARG A 134 11.29 11.03 -2.30
CA ARG A 134 9.88 11.38 -2.55
C ARG A 134 8.97 10.34 -1.91
N THR A 135 7.80 10.78 -1.44
CA THR A 135 6.72 9.91 -0.94
C THR A 135 5.50 10.05 -1.83
N MET A 136 5.11 8.97 -2.48
CA MET A 136 3.94 8.95 -3.35
C MET A 136 2.66 8.91 -2.55
N VAL A 137 1.70 9.80 -2.88
CA VAL A 137 0.37 9.87 -2.24
C VAL A 137 -0.73 9.81 -3.29
N SER A 138 -1.85 9.17 -2.95
CA SER A 138 -2.89 8.81 -3.93
C SER A 138 -3.90 9.92 -4.25
N THR A 139 -3.99 10.96 -3.43
CA THR A 139 -4.94 12.07 -3.63
C THR A 139 -4.34 13.40 -3.21
N LYS A 140 -4.79 14.49 -3.86
CA LYS A 140 -4.38 15.85 -3.48
C LYS A 140 -4.84 16.24 -2.07
N ASN A 141 -5.98 15.69 -1.61
CA ASN A 141 -6.45 15.91 -0.25
C ASN A 141 -5.51 15.28 0.77
N LEU A 142 -5.08 14.04 0.53
CA LEU A 142 -4.11 13.34 1.37
C LEU A 142 -2.75 14.06 1.34
N GLN A 143 -2.33 14.57 0.19
CA GLN A 143 -1.11 15.36 0.07
C GLN A 143 -1.17 16.61 0.97
N ARG A 144 -2.29 17.33 0.95
CA ARG A 144 -2.50 18.51 1.84
C ARG A 144 -2.52 18.13 3.33
N GLU A 145 -3.19 17.02 3.68
CA GLU A 145 -3.24 16.51 5.07
C GLU A 145 -1.84 16.14 5.60
N LEU A 146 -1.00 15.58 4.76
CA LEU A 146 0.35 15.12 5.11
C LEU A 146 1.43 16.20 5.00
N HIS A 147 1.14 17.35 4.41
CA HIS A 147 2.12 18.41 4.14
C HIS A 147 2.95 18.84 5.36
N SER A 148 2.32 18.91 6.54
CA SER A 148 3.01 19.25 7.80
C SER A 148 3.76 18.07 8.45
N LYS A 149 3.62 16.87 7.91
CA LYS A 149 4.14 15.63 8.52
C LYS A 149 5.19 14.95 7.63
N ILE A 150 5.03 15.03 6.31
CA ILE A 150 5.94 14.44 5.31
C ILE A 150 6.40 15.52 4.35
N ASN A 151 7.69 15.80 4.34
CA ASN A 151 8.28 16.97 3.67
C ASN A 151 8.20 16.92 2.13
N LYS A 152 8.28 15.74 1.53
CA LYS A 152 8.49 15.57 0.08
C LYS A 152 7.43 14.64 -0.51
N THR A 153 6.15 15.05 -0.40
CA THR A 153 5.04 14.29 -0.98
C THR A 153 4.84 14.62 -2.45
N GLU A 154 4.62 13.58 -3.25
CA GLU A 154 4.31 13.69 -4.67
C GLU A 154 2.98 13.01 -4.98
N PHE A 155 2.13 13.70 -5.74
CA PHE A 155 0.83 13.15 -6.13
C PHE A 155 1.02 12.09 -7.22
N TRP A 156 0.62 10.87 -6.89
CA TRP A 156 0.62 9.75 -7.83
C TRP A 156 -0.81 9.29 -8.11
N ARG A 157 -1.30 9.64 -9.28
CA ARG A 157 -2.61 9.21 -9.75
C ARG A 157 -2.56 7.72 -10.09
N ARG A 158 -3.24 6.92 -9.29
CA ARG A 158 -3.38 5.48 -9.56
C ARG A 158 -4.18 5.28 -10.85
N GLY A 159 -3.68 4.39 -11.70
CA GLY A 159 -4.40 3.98 -12.89
C GLY A 159 -5.51 2.97 -12.58
N VAL A 160 -6.39 2.75 -13.55
CA VAL A 160 -7.39 1.68 -13.56
C VAL A 160 -7.20 0.84 -14.83
N ASN A 161 -7.44 -0.45 -14.73
CA ASN A 161 -7.40 -1.33 -15.90
C ASN A 161 -8.66 -1.09 -16.78
N THR A 162 -8.50 -0.28 -17.83
CA THR A 162 -9.60 0.09 -18.75
C THR A 162 -10.09 -1.08 -19.61
N ASN A 163 -9.28 -2.13 -19.79
CA ASN A 163 -9.72 -3.34 -20.45
C ASN A 163 -10.71 -4.15 -19.59
N LEU A 164 -10.53 -4.11 -18.27
CA LEU A 164 -11.43 -4.74 -17.32
C LEU A 164 -12.65 -3.86 -17.03
N PHE A 165 -12.40 -2.60 -16.67
CA PHE A 165 -13.43 -1.60 -16.34
C PHE A 165 -13.79 -0.78 -17.57
N ASN A 166 -14.66 -1.34 -18.43
CA ASN A 166 -15.07 -0.75 -19.70
C ASN A 166 -16.60 -0.58 -19.71
N PRO A 167 -17.14 0.61 -20.01
CA PRO A 167 -18.58 0.84 -20.12
C PRO A 167 -19.31 -0.12 -21.07
N ASN A 168 -18.64 -0.55 -22.15
CA ASN A 168 -19.19 -1.49 -23.11
C ASN A 168 -19.40 -2.91 -22.54
N LYS A 169 -18.79 -3.23 -21.38
CA LYS A 169 -18.99 -4.49 -20.65
C LYS A 169 -20.12 -4.41 -19.61
N LYS A 170 -20.82 -3.28 -19.53
CA LYS A 170 -21.94 -3.10 -18.60
C LYS A 170 -23.04 -4.13 -18.91
N LYS A 171 -23.39 -4.91 -17.88
CA LYS A 171 -24.53 -5.83 -17.94
C LYS A 171 -25.75 -5.18 -17.28
N LYS A 172 -26.95 -5.45 -17.82
CA LYS A 172 -28.19 -5.09 -17.13
C LYS A 172 -28.31 -5.94 -15.87
N LEU A 173 -28.56 -5.29 -14.74
CA LEU A 173 -28.83 -5.99 -13.50
C LEU A 173 -30.33 -6.31 -13.40
N PRO A 174 -30.73 -7.40 -12.72
CA PRO A 174 -32.13 -7.83 -12.61
C PRO A 174 -32.96 -6.92 -11.68
N TYR A 175 -32.36 -5.88 -11.11
CA TYR A 175 -33.01 -4.98 -10.14
C TYR A 175 -33.61 -3.76 -10.83
N LYS A 176 -34.78 -3.35 -10.37
CA LYS A 176 -35.45 -2.11 -10.77
C LYS A 176 -35.20 -1.07 -9.68
N GLY A 177 -34.87 0.17 -10.08
CA GLY A 177 -34.65 1.29 -9.16
C GLY A 177 -33.19 1.62 -8.92
N PRO A 178 -32.90 2.61 -8.09
CA PRO A 178 -31.54 2.99 -7.73
C PRO A 178 -30.87 1.85 -6.92
N ILE A 179 -29.61 1.54 -7.28
CA ILE A 179 -28.83 0.50 -6.62
C ILE A 179 -27.73 1.18 -5.80
N TRP A 180 -27.77 0.96 -4.49
CA TRP A 180 -26.75 1.42 -3.57
C TRP A 180 -25.76 0.29 -3.31
N LEU A 181 -24.52 0.48 -3.72
CA LEU A 181 -23.50 -0.57 -3.70
C LEU A 181 -22.36 -0.21 -2.76
N ASN A 182 -22.10 -1.07 -1.78
CA ASN A 182 -20.87 -1.05 -1.00
C ASN A 182 -19.96 -2.19 -1.43
N VAL A 183 -18.72 -1.87 -1.77
CA VAL A 183 -17.70 -2.85 -2.18
C VAL A 183 -16.49 -2.74 -1.28
N GLY A 184 -16.20 -3.76 -0.50
CA GLY A 184 -15.06 -3.76 0.40
C GLY A 184 -15.03 -4.97 1.32
N ARG A 185 -14.00 -5.04 2.16
CA ARG A 185 -13.94 -6.04 3.24
C ARG A 185 -14.94 -5.69 4.34
N ILE A 186 -15.45 -6.71 5.01
CA ILE A 186 -16.24 -6.53 6.24
C ILE A 186 -15.23 -6.30 7.36
N SER A 187 -15.07 -5.03 7.76
CA SER A 187 -14.09 -4.63 8.77
C SER A 187 -14.51 -3.32 9.44
N PRO A 188 -14.13 -3.09 10.71
CA PRO A 188 -14.57 -1.93 11.50
C PRO A 188 -14.28 -0.58 10.83
N GLU A 189 -13.14 -0.45 10.16
CA GLU A 189 -12.75 0.78 9.48
C GLU A 189 -13.59 1.11 8.23
N LYS A 190 -14.40 0.16 7.74
CA LYS A 190 -15.33 0.37 6.61
C LYS A 190 -16.70 0.86 7.04
N ASN A 191 -16.98 0.82 8.34
CA ASN A 191 -18.21 1.33 8.94
C ASN A 191 -19.49 0.89 8.18
N LEU A 192 -19.59 -0.41 7.87
CA LEU A 192 -20.71 -0.97 7.13
C LEU A 192 -22.05 -0.77 7.83
N GLU A 193 -22.04 -0.69 9.16
CA GLU A 193 -23.27 -0.43 9.94
C GLU A 193 -23.88 0.93 9.56
N ALA A 194 -23.06 1.95 9.34
CA ALA A 194 -23.56 3.25 8.89
C ALA A 194 -24.20 3.15 7.51
N PHE A 195 -23.61 2.37 6.59
CA PHE A 195 -24.21 2.12 5.27
C PHE A 195 -25.55 1.38 5.35
N LEU A 196 -25.64 0.36 6.22
CA LEU A 196 -26.89 -0.43 6.40
C LEU A 196 -28.01 0.36 7.08
N LYS A 197 -27.68 1.41 7.85
CA LYS A 197 -28.65 2.30 8.51
C LYS A 197 -29.12 3.46 7.63
N LEU A 198 -28.60 3.58 6.40
CA LEU A 198 -29.06 4.61 5.47
C LEU A 198 -30.48 4.30 4.98
N GLU A 199 -31.40 5.21 5.19
CA GLU A 199 -32.73 5.21 4.61
C GLU A 199 -32.64 5.84 3.22
N LEU A 200 -32.36 5.01 2.22
CA LEU A 200 -32.15 5.45 0.85
C LEU A 200 -33.34 5.02 -0.02
N PRO A 201 -33.79 5.87 -0.96
CA PRO A 201 -34.86 5.49 -1.90
C PRO A 201 -34.37 4.38 -2.82
N GLY A 202 -35.15 3.29 -2.97
CA GLY A 202 -34.83 2.14 -3.83
C GLY A 202 -35.82 1.01 -3.69
#